data_bea4d399ccb7d4f1c317ec9b905b291b
#
_entry.id   bea4d399ccb7d4f1c317ec9b905b291b
#
_cell.length_a   1.000
_cell.length_b   1.000
_cell.length_c   1.000
_cell.angle_alpha   90.00
_cell.angle_beta   90.00
_cell.angle_gamma   90.00
#
_symmetry.space_group_name_H-M   'P 1'
#
loop_
_entity.id
_entity.type
_entity.pdbx_description
1 polymer ?
#
loop_
_entity_poly.entity_id
_entity_poly.type
_entity_poly.pdbx_seq_one_letter_code
_entity_poly.pdbx_strand_id
1 'polypeptide(L)'
;MPLLSILVPVYNEVRTVGAVLERLGAISLPLEREIVVVDDGSTDGTRELLRGWHDRPGIRVIEAPRNGGKGSAIRLALAHARGDIVAIQDADLELDPAQLAALVTPILRGETGVVYGSRFLAGTPAAPWRTLVANRVLTGLTNVLFGARITDMETCYKVMRADIARSLSLQANRFDIEPEITAKLLGRGYAIHELPVRFEPRSRAAGKKIGWRDGVQAVQVLVRHRLRGSRRPS
;
A
#
# COMPACT_ATOMS: atom_id res chain seq x y z
N MET A 1 13.47 10.72 -17.54
CA MET A 1 13.78 10.22 -16.20
C MET A 1 12.62 9.33 -15.73
N PRO A 2 12.85 8.28 -14.94
CA PRO A 2 11.76 7.49 -14.41
C PRO A 2 10.87 8.33 -13.49
N LEU A 3 9.57 8.02 -13.47
CA LEU A 3 8.54 8.70 -12.70
C LEU A 3 7.96 7.77 -11.63
N LEU A 4 7.84 8.25 -10.40
CA LEU A 4 7.14 7.56 -9.31
C LEU A 4 5.69 8.04 -9.22
N SER A 5 4.73 7.14 -9.34
CA SER A 5 3.34 7.42 -8.97
C SER A 5 3.10 6.98 -7.53
N ILE A 6 2.80 7.94 -6.64
CA ILE A 6 2.44 7.66 -5.26
C ILE A 6 0.91 7.60 -5.16
N LEU A 7 0.39 6.40 -4.87
CA LEU A 7 -1.04 6.12 -4.79
C LEU A 7 -1.52 6.37 -3.36
N VAL A 8 -2.40 7.34 -3.17
CA VAL A 8 -2.89 7.76 -1.85
C VAL A 8 -4.41 7.49 -1.76
N PRO A 9 -4.84 6.33 -1.24
CA PRO A 9 -6.24 6.07 -0.95
C PRO A 9 -6.66 6.85 0.30
N VAL A 10 -7.77 7.58 0.22
CA VAL A 10 -8.26 8.46 1.29
C VAL A 10 -9.72 8.16 1.59
N TYR A 11 -10.06 7.97 2.87
CA TYR A 11 -11.43 7.89 3.34
C TYR A 11 -11.56 8.39 4.76
N ASN A 12 -12.24 9.53 4.97
CA ASN A 12 -12.44 10.16 6.26
C ASN A 12 -11.11 10.40 7.00
N GLU A 13 -10.23 11.21 6.39
CA GLU A 13 -8.89 11.56 6.90
C GLU A 13 -8.68 13.09 6.89
N VAL A 14 -9.72 13.87 7.16
CA VAL A 14 -9.66 15.34 7.14
C VAL A 14 -8.55 15.92 8.02
N ARG A 15 -8.17 15.22 9.11
CA ARG A 15 -7.15 15.66 10.07
C ARG A 15 -5.72 15.42 9.61
N THR A 16 -5.49 14.50 8.70
CA THR A 16 -4.15 13.98 8.37
C THR A 16 -3.76 14.14 6.91
N VAL A 17 -4.72 14.03 5.99
CA VAL A 17 -4.44 14.00 4.56
C VAL A 17 -3.69 15.25 4.07
N GLY A 18 -4.03 16.44 4.54
CA GLY A 18 -3.32 17.68 4.18
C GLY A 18 -1.83 17.60 4.52
N ALA A 19 -1.50 17.20 5.76
CA ALA A 19 -0.13 17.05 6.21
C ALA A 19 0.63 15.95 5.45
N VAL A 20 -0.03 14.83 5.08
CA VAL A 20 0.56 13.79 4.24
C VAL A 20 0.92 14.34 2.87
N LEU A 21 0.00 15.07 2.23
CA LEU A 21 0.22 15.64 0.89
C LEU A 21 1.32 16.71 0.90
N GLU A 22 1.39 17.55 1.94
CA GLU A 22 2.48 18.52 2.12
C GLU A 22 3.82 17.82 2.26
N ARG A 23 3.93 16.78 3.12
CA ARG A 23 5.15 15.98 3.26
C ARG A 23 5.53 15.33 1.93
N LEU A 24 4.59 14.68 1.24
CA LEU A 24 4.83 14.08 -0.08
C LEU A 24 5.31 15.11 -1.11
N GLY A 25 4.81 16.35 -1.05
CA GLY A 25 5.28 17.45 -1.88
C GLY A 25 6.71 17.89 -1.56
N ALA A 26 7.14 17.79 -0.30
CA ALA A 26 8.42 18.28 0.20
C ALA A 26 9.56 17.26 0.22
N ILE A 27 9.27 15.94 0.16
CA ILE A 27 10.32 14.91 0.24
C ILE A 27 11.31 15.01 -0.93
N SER A 28 12.59 14.77 -0.64
CA SER A 28 13.63 14.60 -1.66
C SER A 28 13.63 13.15 -2.15
N LEU A 29 13.43 12.96 -3.45
CA LEU A 29 13.44 11.65 -4.11
C LEU A 29 14.50 11.61 -5.22
N PRO A 30 15.10 10.46 -5.52
CA PRO A 30 16.08 10.32 -6.60
C PRO A 30 15.45 10.30 -8.02
N LEU A 31 14.13 10.56 -8.13
CA LEU A 31 13.36 10.57 -9.37
C LEU A 31 12.19 11.56 -9.26
N GLU A 32 11.59 11.90 -10.39
CA GLU A 32 10.37 12.70 -10.43
C GLU A 32 9.18 11.94 -9.83
N ARG A 33 8.17 12.66 -9.34
CA ARG A 33 6.96 12.07 -8.76
C ARG A 33 5.68 12.71 -9.26
N GLU A 34 4.63 11.93 -9.29
CA GLU A 34 3.25 12.37 -9.25
C GLU A 34 2.54 11.74 -8.03
N ILE A 35 1.57 12.44 -7.48
CA ILE A 35 0.74 11.97 -6.37
C ILE A 35 -0.68 11.78 -6.90
N VAL A 36 -1.18 10.56 -6.86
CA VAL A 36 -2.53 10.20 -7.30
C VAL A 36 -3.38 9.93 -6.07
N VAL A 37 -4.18 10.90 -5.69
CA VAL A 37 -5.07 10.85 -4.52
C VAL A 37 -6.45 10.38 -4.95
N VAL A 38 -6.99 9.41 -4.25
CA VAL A 38 -8.38 8.95 -4.46
C VAL A 38 -9.17 9.14 -3.19
N ASP A 39 -10.12 10.09 -3.21
CA ASP A 39 -11.15 10.21 -2.17
C ASP A 39 -12.20 9.11 -2.38
N ASP A 40 -12.24 8.15 -1.49
CA ASP A 40 -13.14 6.99 -1.54
C ASP A 40 -14.51 7.29 -0.91
N GLY A 41 -15.11 8.41 -1.29
CA GLY A 41 -16.45 8.80 -0.83
C GLY A 41 -16.48 9.31 0.61
N SER A 42 -15.51 10.14 1.01
CA SER A 42 -15.44 10.74 2.36
C SER A 42 -16.65 11.61 2.69
N THR A 43 -16.99 11.68 3.99
CA THR A 43 -18.16 12.38 4.54
C THR A 43 -17.83 13.29 5.73
N ASP A 44 -16.53 13.46 6.06
CA ASP A 44 -16.05 14.20 7.24
C ASP A 44 -15.41 15.56 6.92
N GLY A 45 -15.53 16.06 5.69
CA GLY A 45 -14.86 17.28 5.20
C GLY A 45 -13.56 17.01 4.46
N THR A 46 -13.10 15.75 4.36
CA THR A 46 -11.90 15.37 3.60
C THR A 46 -12.02 15.77 2.12
N ARG A 47 -13.16 15.53 1.51
CA ARG A 47 -13.43 15.85 0.10
C ARG A 47 -13.28 17.33 -0.19
N GLU A 48 -13.87 18.17 0.65
CA GLU A 48 -13.80 19.63 0.55
C GLU A 48 -12.35 20.11 0.67
N LEU A 49 -11.59 19.55 1.62
CA LEU A 49 -10.17 19.83 1.77
C LEU A 49 -9.39 19.44 0.51
N LEU A 50 -9.63 18.26 -0.05
CA LEU A 50 -8.92 17.74 -1.22
C LEU A 50 -9.20 18.56 -2.49
N ARG A 51 -10.36 19.21 -2.61
CA ARG A 51 -10.65 20.13 -3.72
C ARG A 51 -9.63 21.27 -3.81
N GLY A 52 -9.09 21.74 -2.69
CA GLY A 52 -8.02 22.73 -2.67
C GLY A 52 -6.68 22.23 -3.19
N TRP A 53 -6.55 20.94 -3.52
CA TRP A 53 -5.34 20.33 -4.06
C TRP A 53 -5.40 20.01 -5.55
N HIS A 54 -6.56 20.18 -6.21
CA HIS A 54 -6.74 19.86 -7.63
C HIS A 54 -5.77 20.57 -8.57
N ASP A 55 -5.48 21.83 -8.28
CA ASP A 55 -4.66 22.69 -9.15
C ASP A 55 -3.17 22.69 -8.78
N ARG A 56 -2.75 21.84 -7.83
CA ARG A 56 -1.35 21.77 -7.42
C ARG A 56 -0.55 20.91 -8.41
N PRO A 57 0.58 21.43 -8.92
CA PRO A 57 1.45 20.69 -9.84
C PRO A 57 1.89 19.33 -9.26
N GLY A 58 1.80 18.29 -10.09
CA GLY A 58 2.21 16.93 -9.69
C GLY A 58 1.21 16.19 -8.79
N ILE A 59 0.06 16.81 -8.45
CA ILE A 59 -1.01 16.17 -7.68
C ILE A 59 -2.24 16.01 -8.56
N ARG A 60 -2.81 14.82 -8.53
CA ARG A 60 -4.09 14.51 -9.17
C ARG A 60 -5.05 13.97 -8.13
N VAL A 61 -6.17 14.65 -7.92
CA VAL A 61 -7.23 14.21 -7.03
C VAL A 61 -8.38 13.61 -7.85
N ILE A 62 -8.86 12.45 -7.42
CA ILE A 62 -9.98 11.72 -8.03
C ILE A 62 -11.03 11.50 -6.94
N GLU A 63 -12.25 11.93 -7.18
CA GLU A 63 -13.37 11.73 -6.26
C GLU A 63 -14.19 10.51 -6.69
N ALA A 64 -14.19 9.45 -5.86
CA ALA A 64 -15.09 8.32 -6.06
C ALA A 64 -16.52 8.71 -5.62
N PRO A 65 -17.57 8.23 -6.32
CA PRO A 65 -18.95 8.61 -6.03
C PRO A 65 -19.46 8.06 -4.69
N ARG A 66 -18.85 6.97 -4.21
CA ARG A 66 -19.21 6.29 -2.95
C ARG A 66 -18.03 5.51 -2.41
N ASN A 67 -18.05 5.17 -1.12
CA ASN A 67 -17.04 4.31 -0.52
C ASN A 67 -17.05 2.91 -1.16
N GLY A 68 -15.94 2.57 -1.79
CA GLY A 68 -15.66 1.26 -2.38
C GLY A 68 -14.63 0.46 -1.58
N GLY A 69 -13.94 1.09 -0.63
CA GLY A 69 -12.88 0.54 0.21
C GLY A 69 -11.47 0.76 -0.34
N LYS A 70 -10.46 0.58 0.52
CA LYS A 70 -9.04 0.85 0.24
C LYS A 70 -8.57 0.23 -1.08
N GLY A 71 -8.89 -1.04 -1.31
CA GLY A 71 -8.51 -1.75 -2.53
C GLY A 71 -9.13 -1.13 -3.79
N SER A 72 -10.40 -0.71 -3.73
CA SER A 72 -11.06 0.00 -4.83
C SER A 72 -10.35 1.32 -5.14
N ALA A 73 -10.00 2.10 -4.12
CA ALA A 73 -9.28 3.36 -4.27
C ALA A 73 -7.87 3.15 -4.85
N ILE A 74 -7.13 2.13 -4.38
CA ILE A 74 -5.81 1.79 -4.93
C ILE A 74 -5.91 1.40 -6.42
N ARG A 75 -6.89 0.58 -6.79
CA ARG A 75 -7.10 0.18 -8.20
C ARG A 75 -7.44 1.38 -9.08
N LEU A 76 -8.28 2.28 -8.58
CA LEU A 76 -8.62 3.51 -9.30
C LEU A 76 -7.40 4.43 -9.44
N ALA A 77 -6.60 4.60 -8.37
CA ALA A 77 -5.34 5.35 -8.43
C ALA A 77 -4.36 4.72 -9.44
N LEU A 78 -4.19 3.40 -9.42
CA LEU A 78 -3.30 2.67 -10.34
C LEU A 78 -3.71 2.84 -11.81
N ALA A 79 -5.01 2.89 -12.10
CA ALA A 79 -5.53 3.11 -13.45
C ALA A 79 -5.19 4.52 -13.99
N HIS A 80 -4.99 5.50 -13.10
CA HIS A 80 -4.63 6.87 -13.46
C HIS A 80 -3.13 7.18 -13.29
N ALA A 81 -2.37 6.26 -12.72
CA ALA A 81 -0.92 6.39 -12.54
C ALA A 81 -0.19 6.31 -13.89
N ARG A 82 0.76 7.23 -14.11
CA ARG A 82 1.56 7.33 -15.34
C ARG A 82 3.02 6.92 -15.14
N GLY A 83 3.43 6.76 -13.87
CA GLY A 83 4.81 6.46 -13.51
C GLY A 83 5.27 5.07 -13.94
N ASP A 84 6.60 4.94 -13.98
CA ASP A 84 7.30 3.67 -14.22
C ASP A 84 7.37 2.81 -12.96
N ILE A 85 7.29 3.46 -11.79
CA ILE A 85 7.27 2.86 -10.47
C ILE A 85 6.00 3.33 -9.76
N VAL A 86 5.37 2.46 -8.97
CA VAL A 86 4.23 2.80 -8.12
C VAL A 86 4.57 2.52 -6.65
N ALA A 87 4.11 3.39 -5.76
CA ALA A 87 4.17 3.22 -4.32
C ALA A 87 2.80 3.46 -3.71
N ILE A 88 2.41 2.71 -2.70
CA ILE A 88 1.19 2.94 -1.93
C ILE A 88 1.58 3.72 -0.67
N GLN A 89 0.86 4.81 -0.38
CA GLN A 89 1.00 5.63 0.81
C GLN A 89 -0.36 5.83 1.47
N ASP A 90 -0.52 5.40 2.70
CA ASP A 90 -1.73 5.69 3.47
C ASP A 90 -1.80 7.17 3.89
N ALA A 91 -3.02 7.70 4.00
CA ALA A 91 -3.28 9.12 4.31
C ALA A 91 -3.22 9.44 5.82
N ASP A 92 -2.59 8.58 6.63
CA ASP A 92 -2.78 8.56 8.08
C ASP A 92 -1.59 8.96 8.94
N LEU A 93 -0.48 9.33 8.36
CA LEU A 93 0.78 9.68 9.02
C LEU A 93 1.46 8.55 9.83
N GLU A 94 0.96 7.31 9.79
CA GLU A 94 1.61 6.18 10.47
C GLU A 94 2.97 5.81 9.84
N LEU A 95 3.15 6.13 8.54
CA LEU A 95 4.38 5.94 7.79
C LEU A 95 4.87 7.29 7.23
N ASP A 96 6.13 7.63 7.53
CA ASP A 96 6.73 8.87 7.03
C ASP A 96 7.07 8.75 5.55
N PRO A 97 6.53 9.64 4.67
CA PRO A 97 6.83 9.69 3.24
C PRO A 97 8.32 9.77 2.90
N ALA A 98 9.16 10.34 3.75
CA ALA A 98 10.61 10.43 3.51
C ALA A 98 11.27 9.05 3.32
N GLN A 99 10.69 7.99 3.84
CA GLN A 99 11.18 6.62 3.71
C GLN A 99 11.04 6.06 2.28
N LEU A 100 10.18 6.64 1.45
CA LEU A 100 10.02 6.24 0.05
C LEU A 100 11.34 6.35 -0.76
N ALA A 101 12.20 7.30 -0.42
CA ALA A 101 13.50 7.46 -1.10
C ALA A 101 14.37 6.19 -1.00
N ALA A 102 14.39 5.56 0.16
CA ALA A 102 15.11 4.29 0.35
C ALA A 102 14.43 3.13 -0.39
N LEU A 103 13.10 3.09 -0.38
CA LEU A 103 12.32 1.99 -0.98
C LEU A 103 12.38 1.96 -2.51
N VAL A 104 12.49 3.12 -3.17
CA VAL A 104 12.58 3.18 -4.64
C VAL A 104 13.99 2.85 -5.15
N THR A 105 15.02 3.04 -4.33
CA THR A 105 16.43 2.91 -4.74
C THR A 105 16.80 1.54 -5.32
N PRO A 106 16.43 0.38 -4.72
CA PRO A 106 16.75 -0.93 -5.31
C PRO A 106 16.08 -1.16 -6.66
N ILE A 107 14.87 -0.61 -6.87
CA ILE A 107 14.17 -0.70 -8.16
C ILE A 107 14.89 0.13 -9.23
N LEU A 108 15.31 1.36 -8.88
CA LEU A 108 16.06 2.23 -9.79
C LEU A 108 17.40 1.63 -10.21
N ARG A 109 18.04 0.86 -9.32
CA ARG A 109 19.29 0.14 -9.61
C ARG A 109 19.09 -1.16 -10.38
N GLY A 110 17.83 -1.57 -10.62
CA GLY A 110 17.54 -2.83 -11.29
C GLY A 110 17.79 -4.07 -10.43
N GLU A 111 18.01 -3.92 -9.11
CA GLU A 111 18.28 -5.02 -8.18
C GLU A 111 17.04 -5.89 -7.95
N THR A 112 15.86 -5.28 -8.00
CA THR A 112 14.56 -5.94 -7.82
C THR A 112 13.43 -5.19 -8.52
N GLY A 113 12.33 -5.89 -8.80
CA GLY A 113 11.09 -5.26 -9.30
C GLY A 113 10.09 -4.90 -8.21
N VAL A 114 10.29 -5.39 -6.97
CA VAL A 114 9.33 -5.23 -5.85
C VAL A 114 10.07 -5.02 -4.54
N VAL A 115 9.70 -3.96 -3.82
CA VAL A 115 10.23 -3.63 -2.48
C VAL A 115 9.08 -3.41 -1.51
N TYR A 116 9.15 -4.04 -0.34
CA TYR A 116 8.27 -3.79 0.79
C TYR A 116 9.00 -3.05 1.91
N GLY A 117 8.33 -2.09 2.52
CA GLY A 117 8.80 -1.46 3.75
C GLY A 117 8.31 -2.26 4.95
N SER A 118 9.18 -3.10 5.52
CA SER A 118 8.83 -3.92 6.69
C SER A 118 8.94 -3.14 7.99
N ARG A 119 7.86 -3.11 8.75
CA ARG A 119 7.81 -2.53 10.11
C ARG A 119 8.56 -3.38 11.12
N PHE A 120 8.71 -4.68 10.84
CA PHE A 120 9.36 -5.64 11.74
C PHE A 120 10.88 -5.71 11.58
N LEU A 121 11.43 -5.25 10.47
CA LEU A 121 12.89 -5.15 10.28
C LEU A 121 13.51 -3.97 11.02
N ALA A 122 12.72 -2.93 11.32
CA ALA A 122 13.16 -1.80 12.14
C ALA A 122 13.05 -2.05 13.65
N GLY A 123 12.58 -3.24 14.05
CA GLY A 123 12.29 -3.61 15.44
C GLY A 123 10.82 -4.02 15.60
N THR A 124 10.38 -4.23 16.85
CA THR A 124 8.95 -4.53 17.08
C THR A 124 8.15 -3.21 17.04
N PRO A 125 7.17 -3.08 16.14
CA PRO A 125 6.36 -1.87 16.06
C PRO A 125 5.61 -1.60 17.38
N ALA A 126 5.48 -0.34 17.76
CA ALA A 126 4.73 0.08 18.97
C ALA A 126 3.21 -0.06 18.74
N ALA A 127 2.73 -1.25 18.45
CA ALA A 127 1.32 -1.56 18.18
C ALA A 127 0.75 -2.52 19.24
N PRO A 128 -0.59 -2.56 19.45
CA PRO A 128 -1.22 -3.50 20.35
C PRO A 128 -0.80 -4.95 20.04
N TRP A 129 -0.47 -5.73 21.09
CA TRP A 129 0.05 -7.10 20.94
C TRP A 129 -0.83 -8.00 20.06
N ARG A 130 -2.16 -7.85 20.12
CA ARG A 130 -3.12 -8.59 19.28
C ARG A 130 -2.91 -8.30 17.79
N THR A 131 -2.61 -7.06 17.43
CA THR A 131 -2.31 -6.66 16.05
C THR A 131 -0.97 -7.26 15.60
N LEU A 132 0.05 -7.23 16.46
CA LEU A 132 1.36 -7.83 16.18
C LEU A 132 1.25 -9.33 15.95
N VAL A 133 0.51 -10.03 16.80
CA VAL A 133 0.27 -11.47 16.65
C VAL A 133 -0.49 -11.75 15.35
N ALA A 134 -1.56 -11.03 15.07
CA ALA A 134 -2.33 -11.21 13.84
C ALA A 134 -1.45 -11.02 12.58
N ASN A 135 -0.64 -9.95 12.53
CA ASN A 135 0.27 -9.70 11.42
C ASN A 135 1.31 -10.83 11.27
N ARG A 136 1.89 -11.29 12.38
CA ARG A 136 2.87 -12.40 12.33
C ARG A 136 2.24 -13.71 11.86
N VAL A 137 1.03 -14.02 12.32
CA VAL A 137 0.29 -15.21 11.89
C VAL A 137 -0.02 -15.14 10.39
N LEU A 138 -0.55 -14.02 9.90
CA LEU A 138 -0.87 -13.84 8.48
C LEU A 138 0.40 -13.88 7.61
N THR A 139 1.48 -13.25 8.05
CA THR A 139 2.77 -13.29 7.36
C THR A 139 3.35 -14.71 7.36
N GLY A 140 3.32 -15.41 8.50
CA GLY A 140 3.75 -16.80 8.61
C GLY A 140 2.97 -17.73 7.70
N LEU A 141 1.64 -17.59 7.67
CA LEU A 141 0.77 -18.34 6.74
C LEU A 141 1.13 -18.05 5.27
N THR A 142 1.37 -16.79 4.93
CA THR A 142 1.82 -16.40 3.58
C THR A 142 3.13 -17.09 3.22
N ASN A 143 4.10 -17.09 4.12
CA ASN A 143 5.40 -17.73 3.90
C ASN A 143 5.25 -19.25 3.69
N VAL A 144 4.43 -19.92 4.48
CA VAL A 144 4.16 -21.36 4.32
C VAL A 144 3.46 -21.66 3.00
N LEU A 145 2.42 -20.90 2.65
CA LEU A 145 1.64 -21.14 1.43
C LEU A 145 2.44 -20.90 0.15
N PHE A 146 3.33 -19.92 0.13
CA PHE A 146 4.03 -19.49 -1.09
C PHE A 146 5.54 -19.82 -1.08
N GLY A 147 6.08 -20.42 -0.01
CA GLY A 147 7.51 -20.68 0.11
C GLY A 147 8.36 -19.42 0.23
N ALA A 148 7.77 -18.34 0.77
CA ALA A 148 8.44 -17.04 0.91
C ALA A 148 9.14 -16.89 2.27
N ARG A 149 9.87 -15.78 2.45
CA ARG A 149 10.53 -15.42 3.70
C ARG A 149 10.37 -13.94 4.01
N ILE A 150 9.16 -13.40 3.77
CA ILE A 150 8.86 -12.00 4.10
C ILE A 150 8.57 -11.86 5.59
N THR A 151 8.74 -10.64 6.10
CA THR A 151 8.56 -10.31 7.52
C THR A 151 7.30 -9.49 7.78
N ASP A 152 6.73 -8.81 6.76
CA ASP A 152 5.57 -7.94 6.91
C ASP A 152 4.65 -7.96 5.67
N MET A 153 3.73 -8.91 5.61
CA MET A 153 2.75 -9.01 4.52
C MET A 153 1.74 -7.85 4.52
N GLU A 154 1.35 -7.39 5.70
CA GLU A 154 0.31 -6.36 5.92
C GLU A 154 0.83 -4.91 5.83
N THR A 155 2.10 -4.72 5.44
CA THR A 155 2.64 -3.36 5.26
C THR A 155 1.90 -2.61 4.16
N CYS A 156 1.62 -1.32 4.38
CA CYS A 156 1.15 -0.42 3.33
C CYS A 156 2.26 -0.12 2.32
N TYR A 157 3.51 0.05 2.77
CA TYR A 157 4.63 0.38 1.89
C TYR A 157 4.97 -0.77 0.95
N LYS A 158 4.25 -0.84 -0.15
CA LYS A 158 4.52 -1.70 -1.30
C LYS A 158 4.92 -0.82 -2.47
N VAL A 159 6.19 -0.94 -2.86
CA VAL A 159 6.78 -0.22 -3.98
C VAL A 159 7.14 -1.23 -5.06
N MET A 160 6.73 -0.98 -6.29
CA MET A 160 7.02 -1.92 -7.37
C MET A 160 7.03 -1.23 -8.75
N ARG A 161 7.62 -1.86 -9.72
CA ARG A 161 7.51 -1.45 -11.11
C ARG A 161 6.05 -1.41 -11.53
N ALA A 162 5.67 -0.41 -12.30
CA ALA A 162 4.29 -0.20 -12.69
C ALA A 162 3.76 -1.30 -13.63
N ASP A 163 4.61 -1.88 -14.48
CA ASP A 163 4.25 -3.02 -15.32
C ASP A 163 3.89 -4.26 -14.48
N ILE A 164 4.63 -4.52 -13.40
CA ILE A 164 4.31 -5.59 -12.43
C ILE A 164 2.97 -5.28 -11.78
N ALA A 165 2.78 -4.08 -11.20
CA ALA A 165 1.54 -3.72 -10.53
C ALA A 165 0.30 -3.86 -11.43
N ARG A 166 0.37 -3.35 -12.66
CA ARG A 166 -0.72 -3.46 -13.66
C ARG A 166 -0.97 -4.92 -14.05
N SER A 167 0.08 -5.72 -14.18
CA SER A 167 -0.05 -7.15 -14.52
C SER A 167 -0.84 -7.92 -13.47
N LEU A 168 -0.81 -7.52 -12.19
CA LEU A 168 -1.49 -8.24 -11.09
C LEU A 168 -3.01 -8.33 -11.29
N SER A 169 -3.63 -7.42 -12.06
CA SER A 169 -5.09 -7.42 -12.28
C SER A 169 -5.86 -7.50 -10.96
N LEU A 170 -5.60 -6.56 -10.06
CA LEU A 170 -6.14 -6.50 -8.70
C LEU A 170 -7.68 -6.43 -8.70
N GLN A 171 -8.33 -7.15 -7.78
CA GLN A 171 -9.78 -7.26 -7.69
C GLN A 171 -10.32 -6.90 -6.29
N ALA A 172 -9.49 -6.99 -5.25
CA ALA A 172 -9.87 -6.67 -3.90
C ALA A 172 -10.41 -5.24 -3.76
N ASN A 173 -11.43 -5.08 -2.94
CA ASN A 173 -12.05 -3.77 -2.73
C ASN A 173 -11.66 -3.14 -1.39
N ARG A 174 -11.40 -3.94 -0.36
CA ARG A 174 -11.18 -3.47 1.02
C ARG A 174 -9.72 -3.71 1.45
N PHE A 175 -9.51 -4.05 2.71
CA PHE A 175 -8.21 -4.35 3.29
C PHE A 175 -7.62 -5.69 2.82
N ASP A 176 -8.40 -6.51 2.14
CA ASP A 176 -7.96 -7.70 1.43
C ASP A 176 -7.03 -7.42 0.24
N ILE A 177 -6.79 -6.15 -0.08
CA ILE A 177 -5.84 -5.72 -1.12
C ILE A 177 -4.39 -6.06 -0.77
N GLU A 178 -3.99 -5.95 0.50
CA GLU A 178 -2.61 -6.24 0.93
C GLU A 178 -2.25 -7.73 0.74
N PRO A 179 -3.07 -8.69 1.24
CA PRO A 179 -2.84 -10.11 0.95
C PRO A 179 -3.02 -10.45 -0.53
N GLU A 180 -3.91 -9.78 -1.28
CA GLU A 180 -4.06 -10.03 -2.72
C GLU A 180 -2.79 -9.67 -3.50
N ILE A 181 -2.24 -8.46 -3.28
CA ILE A 181 -0.99 -8.02 -3.93
C ILE A 181 0.10 -9.05 -3.65
N THR A 182 0.31 -9.39 -2.38
CA THR A 182 1.37 -10.30 -1.95
C THR A 182 1.20 -11.71 -2.53
N ALA A 183 -0.02 -12.27 -2.45
CA ALA A 183 -0.31 -13.60 -3.00
C ALA A 183 -0.09 -13.66 -4.52
N LYS A 184 -0.48 -12.61 -5.26
CA LYS A 184 -0.31 -12.55 -6.71
C LYS A 184 1.16 -12.36 -7.12
N LEU A 185 1.92 -11.56 -6.38
CA LEU A 185 3.37 -11.41 -6.59
C LEU A 185 4.08 -12.75 -6.40
N LEU A 186 3.92 -13.35 -5.23
CA LEU A 186 4.58 -14.62 -4.88
C LEU A 186 4.10 -15.78 -5.77
N GLY A 187 2.81 -15.85 -6.07
CA GLY A 187 2.25 -16.87 -6.96
C GLY A 187 2.77 -16.79 -8.40
N ARG A 188 3.29 -15.63 -8.82
CA ARG A 188 3.94 -15.42 -10.13
C ARG A 188 5.47 -15.56 -10.07
N GLY A 189 6.02 -15.84 -8.89
CA GLY A 189 7.47 -16.04 -8.69
C GLY A 189 8.27 -14.73 -8.55
N TYR A 190 7.61 -13.59 -8.30
CA TYR A 190 8.35 -12.36 -7.98
C TYR A 190 8.98 -12.46 -6.60
N ALA A 191 10.27 -12.15 -6.52
CA ALA A 191 10.95 -11.94 -5.24
C ALA A 191 10.51 -10.58 -4.65
N ILE A 192 10.22 -10.57 -3.35
CA ILE A 192 9.92 -9.35 -2.59
C ILE A 192 11.16 -9.01 -1.77
N HIS A 193 11.76 -7.88 -2.07
CA HIS A 193 12.86 -7.33 -1.27
C HIS A 193 12.29 -6.50 -0.13
N GLU A 194 12.74 -6.70 1.11
CA GLU A 194 12.25 -5.93 2.25
C GLU A 194 13.33 -5.00 2.80
N LEU A 195 12.91 -3.77 3.09
CA LEU A 195 13.72 -2.78 3.79
C LEU A 195 13.02 -2.33 5.08
N PRO A 196 13.78 -1.99 6.14
CA PRO A 196 13.19 -1.53 7.38
C PRO A 196 12.50 -0.18 7.21
N VAL A 197 11.31 -0.01 7.81
CA VAL A 197 10.61 1.26 7.90
C VAL A 197 10.15 1.53 9.31
N ARG A 198 10.21 2.80 9.73
CA ARG A 198 9.67 3.26 11.00
C ARG A 198 8.16 3.42 10.87
N PHE A 199 7.45 3.01 11.90
CA PHE A 199 6.00 3.03 11.98
C PHE A 199 5.57 3.70 13.28
N GLU A 200 4.76 4.73 13.19
CA GLU A 200 4.22 5.49 14.31
C GLU A 200 2.71 5.26 14.41
N PRO A 201 2.27 4.29 15.22
CA PRO A 201 0.85 3.93 15.27
C PRO A 201 0.00 5.06 15.82
N ARG A 202 -1.14 5.29 15.23
CA ARG A 202 -2.14 6.24 15.75
C ARG A 202 -2.69 5.80 17.10
N SER A 203 -3.09 6.77 17.92
CA SER A 203 -3.86 6.48 19.13
C SER A 203 -5.19 5.82 18.78
N ARG A 204 -5.71 4.98 19.69
CA ARG A 204 -7.03 4.31 19.49
C ARG A 204 -8.18 5.30 19.27
N ALA A 205 -8.09 6.51 19.78
CA ALA A 205 -9.07 7.59 19.59
C ALA A 205 -9.15 8.10 18.15
N ALA A 206 -8.15 7.82 17.32
CA ALA A 206 -8.09 8.25 15.91
C ALA A 206 -8.74 7.26 14.90
N GLY A 207 -9.50 6.26 15.37
CA GLY A 207 -10.35 5.43 14.52
C GLY A 207 -9.61 4.31 13.77
N LYS A 208 -9.28 3.21 14.46
CA LYS A 208 -8.74 2.01 13.79
C LYS A 208 -9.84 1.34 12.94
N LYS A 209 -9.65 1.28 11.62
CA LYS A 209 -10.64 0.78 10.65
C LYS A 209 -10.61 -0.74 10.42
N ILE A 210 -9.59 -1.47 10.92
CA ILE A 210 -9.37 -2.90 10.67
C ILE A 210 -9.92 -3.75 11.82
N GLY A 211 -10.74 -4.76 11.49
CA GLY A 211 -11.35 -5.70 12.43
C GLY A 211 -10.94 -7.15 12.21
N TRP A 212 -11.40 -8.08 13.08
CA TRP A 212 -11.11 -9.51 12.96
C TRP A 212 -11.64 -10.14 11.65
N ARG A 213 -12.72 -9.58 11.09
CA ARG A 213 -13.28 -10.02 9.79
C ARG A 213 -12.31 -9.82 8.64
N ASP A 214 -11.52 -8.74 8.67
CA ASP A 214 -10.50 -8.46 7.66
C ASP A 214 -9.39 -9.52 7.71
N GLY A 215 -9.03 -10.00 8.90
CA GLY A 215 -8.09 -11.11 9.08
C GLY A 215 -8.60 -12.42 8.46
N VAL A 216 -9.88 -12.75 8.63
CA VAL A 216 -10.49 -13.93 7.99
C VAL A 216 -10.50 -13.78 6.47
N GLN A 217 -10.84 -12.60 5.95
CA GLN A 217 -10.79 -12.32 4.52
C GLN A 217 -9.36 -12.46 3.96
N ALA A 218 -8.35 -11.97 4.69
CA ALA A 218 -6.95 -12.13 4.31
C ALA A 218 -6.57 -13.61 4.13
N VAL A 219 -6.91 -14.47 5.09
CA VAL A 219 -6.70 -15.93 5.00
C VAL A 219 -7.40 -16.52 3.77
N GLN A 220 -8.66 -16.16 3.53
CA GLN A 220 -9.42 -16.65 2.37
C GLN A 220 -8.78 -16.25 1.05
N VAL A 221 -8.28 -15.01 0.95
CA VAL A 221 -7.59 -14.51 -0.24
C VAL A 221 -6.30 -15.28 -0.48
N LEU A 222 -5.46 -15.45 0.55
CA LEU A 222 -4.20 -16.20 0.45
C LEU A 222 -4.44 -17.64 -0.02
N VAL A 223 -5.36 -18.37 0.61
CA VAL A 223 -5.68 -19.75 0.24
C VAL A 223 -6.24 -19.85 -1.18
N ARG A 224 -7.19 -18.95 -1.53
CA ARG A 224 -7.77 -18.91 -2.88
C ARG A 224 -6.70 -18.72 -3.96
N HIS A 225 -5.77 -17.78 -3.77
CA HIS A 225 -4.72 -17.51 -4.74
C HIS A 225 -3.69 -18.64 -4.81
N ARG A 226 -3.38 -19.29 -3.70
CA ARG A 226 -2.52 -20.48 -3.69
C ARG A 226 -3.11 -21.63 -4.50
N LEU A 227 -4.40 -21.93 -4.32
CA LEU A 227 -5.10 -22.99 -5.03
C LEU A 227 -5.25 -22.72 -6.53
N ARG A 228 -5.44 -21.43 -6.92
CA ARG A 228 -5.53 -21.04 -8.33
C ARG A 228 -4.16 -21.03 -9.02
N GLY A 229 -3.09 -20.66 -8.33
CA GLY A 229 -1.73 -20.65 -8.85
C GLY A 229 -1.14 -22.05 -9.09
N SER A 230 -1.62 -23.07 -8.37
CA SER A 230 -1.24 -24.46 -8.61
C SER A 230 -1.89 -25.08 -9.85
N ARG A 231 -2.83 -24.39 -10.50
CA ARG A 231 -3.44 -24.79 -11.78
C ARG A 231 -2.79 -24.04 -12.94
N ARG A 232 -1.45 -24.01 -13.05
CA ARG A 232 -0.83 -23.64 -14.32
C ARG A 232 -1.12 -24.77 -15.31
N PRO A 233 -1.72 -24.52 -16.51
CA PRO A 233 -1.69 -25.50 -17.56
C PRO A 233 -0.21 -25.70 -17.96
N SER A 234 0.20 -26.95 -18.03
CA SER A 234 1.44 -27.45 -18.64
C SER A 234 1.53 -27.01 -20.10
#